data_e3474c945fa605d877e02b680c8bbfc0
#
_entry.id   e3474c945fa605d877e02b680c8bbfc0
#
_cell.length_a   1.000
_cell.length_b   1.000
_cell.length_c   1.000
_cell.angle_alpha   90.00
_cell.angle_beta   90.00
_cell.angle_gamma   90.00
#
_symmetry.space_group_name_H-M   'P 1'
#
loop_
_entity.id
_entity.type
_entity.pdbx_description
1 polymer ?
#
loop_
_entity_poly.entity_id
_entity_poly.type
_entity_poly.pdbx_seq_one_letter_code
_entity_poly.pdbx_strand_id
1 'polypeptide(L)'
;MYIVNQKIAGEAIATNWTGTIATGSVVLTDVNEQAAAAGTVEKIAEVKAAFEAGTLHVFDTATEGFITVGGTALDSYIADVDTDEAFTPDTEVVADGYFHESEFRSAPYFDVQIDGITLLNTAF
;
A
#
# COMPACT_ATOMS: atom_id res chain seq x y z
N MET A 1 -22.16 -5.49 -0.45
CA MET A 1 -22.89 -6.10 0.70
C MET A 1 -22.48 -5.51 2.05
N TYR A 2 -21.27 -5.02 2.27
CA TYR A 2 -20.77 -4.49 3.55
C TYR A 2 -21.66 -3.39 4.13
N ILE A 3 -21.86 -2.27 3.40
CA ILE A 3 -22.71 -1.14 3.83
C ILE A 3 -24.16 -1.57 4.12
N VAL A 4 -24.70 -2.46 3.30
CA VAL A 4 -26.07 -2.97 3.48
C VAL A 4 -26.18 -3.76 4.80
N ASN A 5 -25.20 -4.57 5.11
CA ASN A 5 -25.17 -5.33 6.37
C ASN A 5 -25.06 -4.40 7.59
N GLN A 6 -24.21 -3.36 7.53
CA GLN A 6 -24.15 -2.34 8.59
C GLN A 6 -25.52 -1.66 8.81
N LYS A 7 -26.21 -1.29 7.73
CA LYS A 7 -27.52 -0.68 7.83
C LYS A 7 -28.58 -1.61 8.44
N ILE A 8 -28.57 -2.89 8.05
CA ILE A 8 -29.47 -3.90 8.61
C ILE A 8 -29.17 -4.14 10.09
N ALA A 9 -27.90 -4.14 10.48
CA ALA A 9 -27.49 -4.32 11.88
C ALA A 9 -27.72 -3.07 12.75
N GLY A 10 -28.14 -1.95 12.18
CA GLY A 10 -28.30 -0.68 12.89
C GLY A 10 -26.99 0.00 13.28
N GLU A 11 -25.90 -0.41 12.64
CA GLU A 11 -24.57 0.16 12.85
C GLU A 11 -24.38 1.46 12.07
N ALA A 12 -23.40 2.27 12.47
CA ALA A 12 -22.98 3.43 11.69
C ALA A 12 -22.39 2.97 10.35
N ILE A 13 -22.83 3.59 9.28
CA ILE A 13 -22.31 3.31 7.94
C ILE A 13 -20.90 3.89 7.85
N ALA A 14 -19.92 3.08 7.51
CA ALA A 14 -18.57 3.53 7.27
C ALA A 14 -18.51 4.51 6.09
N THR A 15 -17.83 5.63 6.28
CA THR A 15 -17.60 6.64 5.23
C THR A 15 -16.44 6.30 4.33
N ASN A 16 -15.58 5.38 4.77
CA ASN A 16 -14.44 4.87 4.02
C ASN A 16 -14.38 3.34 4.14
N TRP A 17 -13.93 2.67 3.09
CA TRP A 17 -13.73 1.24 3.08
C TRP A 17 -12.60 0.86 2.11
N THR A 18 -11.61 0.14 2.61
CA THR A 18 -10.49 -0.36 1.81
C THR A 18 -10.62 -1.86 1.62
N GLY A 19 -10.64 -2.28 0.36
CA GLY A 19 -10.67 -3.70 0.00
C GLY A 19 -9.25 -4.26 -0.12
N THR A 20 -9.05 -5.44 0.43
CA THR A 20 -7.75 -6.13 0.46
C THR A 20 -7.87 -7.56 -0.09
N ILE A 21 -6.73 -8.25 -0.19
CA ILE A 21 -6.69 -9.69 -0.47
C ILE A 21 -7.46 -10.45 0.61
N ALA A 22 -7.25 -10.12 1.88
CA ALA A 22 -7.93 -10.78 3.01
C ALA A 22 -9.45 -10.60 2.99
N THR A 23 -9.95 -9.45 2.50
CA THR A 23 -11.39 -9.21 2.35
C THR A 23 -11.99 -9.80 1.06
N GLY A 24 -11.17 -10.38 0.19
CA GLY A 24 -11.58 -10.92 -1.10
C GLY A 24 -11.90 -9.88 -2.17
N SER A 25 -11.53 -8.61 -1.95
CA SER A 25 -11.73 -7.53 -2.93
C SER A 25 -10.64 -7.49 -3.99
N VAL A 26 -9.47 -7.98 -3.64
CA VAL A 26 -8.35 -8.18 -4.55
C VAL A 26 -8.17 -9.69 -4.73
N VAL A 27 -8.22 -10.15 -5.97
CA VAL A 27 -8.09 -11.57 -6.33
C VAL A 27 -7.03 -11.70 -7.41
N LEU A 28 -6.11 -12.62 -7.21
CA LEU A 28 -5.12 -12.99 -8.22
C LEU A 28 -5.76 -13.97 -9.20
N THR A 29 -5.56 -13.75 -10.49
CA THR A 29 -5.92 -14.70 -11.54
C THR A 29 -4.93 -15.87 -11.57
N ASP A 30 -5.32 -16.95 -12.23
CA ASP A 30 -4.45 -18.11 -12.40
C ASP A 30 -3.14 -17.73 -13.14
N VAL A 31 -2.03 -18.29 -12.67
CA VAL A 31 -0.73 -18.06 -13.28
C VAL A 31 -0.61 -18.95 -14.53
N ASN A 32 -0.19 -18.35 -15.65
CA ASN A 32 0.18 -19.14 -16.82
C ASN A 32 1.55 -19.81 -16.58
N GLU A 33 1.53 -21.04 -16.08
CA GLU A 33 2.73 -21.79 -15.72
C GLU A 33 3.64 -22.08 -16.93
N GLN A 34 3.11 -22.05 -18.17
CA GLN A 34 3.92 -22.24 -19.37
C GLN A 34 4.83 -21.03 -19.69
N ALA A 35 4.43 -19.84 -19.23
CA ALA A 35 5.18 -18.60 -19.44
C ALA A 35 5.91 -18.13 -18.19
N ALA A 36 5.54 -18.65 -17.01
CA ALA A 36 6.12 -18.26 -15.75
C ALA A 36 7.48 -18.94 -15.50
N ALA A 37 8.37 -18.26 -14.79
CA ALA A 37 9.60 -18.87 -14.31
C ALA A 37 9.31 -19.94 -13.25
N ALA A 38 10.19 -20.91 -13.14
CA ALA A 38 10.08 -21.94 -12.10
C ALA A 38 10.05 -21.28 -10.70
N GLY A 39 9.14 -21.74 -9.82
CA GLY A 39 8.95 -21.22 -8.47
C GLY A 39 8.06 -19.99 -8.37
N THR A 40 7.50 -19.49 -9.49
CA THR A 40 6.62 -18.30 -9.49
C THR A 40 5.35 -18.54 -8.69
N VAL A 41 4.69 -19.68 -8.87
CA VAL A 41 3.43 -20.02 -8.19
C VAL A 41 3.64 -20.08 -6.67
N GLU A 42 4.70 -20.75 -6.24
CA GLU A 42 5.06 -20.89 -4.83
C GLU A 42 5.39 -19.52 -4.21
N LYS A 43 6.12 -18.68 -4.94
CA LYS A 43 6.47 -17.34 -4.43
C LYS A 43 5.26 -16.43 -4.34
N ILE A 44 4.33 -16.48 -5.29
CA ILE A 44 3.07 -15.74 -5.23
C ILE A 44 2.24 -16.20 -4.01
N ALA A 45 2.16 -17.50 -3.77
CA ALA A 45 1.42 -18.04 -2.63
C ALA A 45 2.03 -17.58 -1.29
N GLU A 46 3.35 -17.62 -1.16
CA GLU A 46 4.10 -17.11 0.00
C GLU A 46 3.80 -15.63 0.26
N VAL A 47 3.97 -14.78 -0.76
CA VAL A 47 3.74 -13.34 -0.66
C VAL A 47 2.28 -13.03 -0.32
N LYS A 48 1.34 -13.73 -0.95
CA LYS A 48 -0.09 -13.59 -0.65
C LYS A 48 -0.39 -13.91 0.82
N ALA A 49 0.15 -15.02 1.33
CA ALA A 49 -0.04 -15.39 2.73
C ALA A 49 0.57 -14.36 3.70
N ALA A 50 1.71 -13.76 3.35
CA ALA A 50 2.33 -12.71 4.15
C ALA A 50 1.48 -11.42 4.19
N PHE A 51 0.87 -11.02 3.07
CA PHE A 51 -0.10 -9.91 3.04
C PHE A 51 -1.36 -10.22 3.86
N GLU A 52 -1.91 -11.42 3.75
CA GLU A 52 -3.10 -11.83 4.51
C GLU A 52 -2.82 -11.89 6.02
N ALA A 53 -1.59 -12.23 6.40
CA ALA A 53 -1.15 -12.25 7.80
C ALA A 53 -0.74 -10.86 8.33
N GLY A 54 -0.65 -9.83 7.47
CA GLY A 54 -0.19 -8.50 7.85
C GLY A 54 1.30 -8.43 8.23
N THR A 55 2.09 -9.39 7.75
CA THR A 55 3.55 -9.45 8.01
C THR A 55 4.39 -8.88 6.86
N LEU A 56 3.75 -8.51 5.78
CA LEU A 56 4.38 -7.85 4.64
C LEU A 56 3.56 -6.63 4.25
N HIS A 57 4.21 -5.52 4.02
CA HIS A 57 3.62 -4.27 3.53
C HIS A 57 4.24 -3.91 2.17
N VAL A 58 3.47 -3.26 1.30
CA VAL A 58 3.94 -2.89 -0.05
C VAL A 58 5.12 -1.95 0.03
N PHE A 59 5.06 -0.98 0.93
CA PHE A 59 6.11 0.01 1.16
C PHE A 59 6.71 -0.17 2.56
N ASP A 60 7.32 -1.34 2.77
CA ASP A 60 8.04 -1.67 3.99
C ASP A 60 9.32 -0.82 4.10
N THR A 61 9.45 -0.07 5.19
CA THR A 61 10.61 0.78 5.49
C THR A 61 11.49 0.21 6.60
N ALA A 62 11.02 -0.82 7.32
CA ALA A 62 11.75 -1.45 8.40
C ALA A 62 12.71 -2.53 7.90
N THR A 63 12.40 -3.19 6.79
CA THR A 63 13.28 -4.21 6.21
C THR A 63 14.44 -3.53 5.49
N GLU A 64 15.67 -3.83 5.92
CA GLU A 64 16.87 -3.23 5.38
C GLU A 64 16.96 -3.36 3.85
N GLY A 65 17.15 -2.23 3.18
CA GLY A 65 17.29 -2.16 1.72
C GLY A 65 16.01 -2.32 0.93
N PHE A 66 14.84 -2.38 1.57
CA PHE A 66 13.57 -2.51 0.86
C PHE A 66 13.06 -1.16 0.33
N ILE A 67 12.82 -0.18 1.20
CA ILE A 67 12.51 1.20 0.78
C ILE A 67 13.55 2.14 1.37
N THR A 68 14.37 2.71 0.50
CA THR A 68 15.42 3.66 0.86
C THR A 68 15.35 4.91 0.00
N VAL A 69 15.89 6.00 0.53
CA VAL A 69 16.11 7.26 -0.18
C VAL A 69 17.57 7.66 0.05
N GLY A 70 18.34 7.71 -1.02
CA GLY A 70 19.78 7.99 -0.93
C GLY A 70 20.57 6.95 -0.09
N GLY A 71 20.15 5.70 -0.13
CA GLY A 71 20.77 4.58 0.61
C GLY A 71 20.37 4.50 2.09
N THR A 72 19.44 5.34 2.55
CA THR A 72 18.98 5.34 3.95
C THR A 72 17.51 4.93 4.00
N ALA A 73 17.12 4.13 4.99
CA ALA A 73 15.72 3.77 5.21
C ALA A 73 14.85 5.01 5.39
N LEU A 74 13.63 4.99 4.85
CA LEU A 74 12.68 6.09 4.96
C LEU A 74 11.94 5.95 6.29
N ASP A 75 12.48 6.52 7.36
CA ASP A 75 11.92 6.39 8.71
C ASP A 75 10.79 7.39 9.01
N SER A 76 10.68 8.45 8.23
CA SER A 76 9.67 9.51 8.40
C SER A 76 9.38 10.19 7.08
N TYR A 77 8.11 10.44 6.84
CA TYR A 77 7.66 11.23 5.69
C TYR A 77 6.38 11.98 6.02
N ILE A 78 6.45 13.30 5.95
CA ILE A 78 5.30 14.19 6.18
C ILE A 78 4.62 14.46 4.84
N ALA A 79 3.35 14.11 4.73
CA ALA A 79 2.55 14.28 3.53
C ALA A 79 1.33 15.17 3.77
N ASP A 80 0.83 15.73 2.69
CA ASP A 80 -0.49 16.38 2.64
C ASP A 80 -1.53 15.31 2.33
N VAL A 81 -2.34 14.96 3.31
CA VAL A 81 -3.32 13.88 3.22
C VAL A 81 -4.76 14.33 3.39
N ASP A 82 -4.99 15.56 3.80
CA ASP A 82 -6.34 16.10 3.93
C ASP A 82 -6.85 16.68 2.59
N THR A 83 -7.97 17.38 2.63
CA THR A 83 -8.63 17.93 1.46
C THR A 83 -8.80 19.45 1.56
N ASP A 84 -8.03 20.09 2.42
CA ASP A 84 -8.05 21.52 2.53
C ASP A 84 -7.36 22.21 1.33
N GLU A 85 -7.44 23.53 1.24
CA GLU A 85 -6.87 24.29 0.14
C GLU A 85 -5.40 24.67 0.37
N ALA A 86 -4.85 24.37 1.54
CA ALA A 86 -3.53 24.84 1.94
C ALA A 86 -2.37 24.08 1.26
N PHE A 87 -2.60 22.84 0.83
CA PHE A 87 -1.60 21.96 0.23
C PHE A 87 -0.30 21.88 1.04
N THR A 88 -0.45 21.78 2.36
CA THR A 88 0.67 21.81 3.29
C THR A 88 0.90 20.43 3.87
N PRO A 89 2.04 19.77 3.60
CA PRO A 89 2.38 18.51 4.24
C PRO A 89 2.46 18.69 5.76
N ASP A 90 1.63 17.99 6.51
CA ASP A 90 1.51 18.11 7.97
C ASP A 90 1.30 16.77 8.69
N THR A 91 1.08 15.70 7.96
CA THR A 91 0.76 14.39 8.51
C THR A 91 1.89 13.40 8.30
N GLU A 92 2.38 12.80 9.40
CA GLU A 92 3.35 11.70 9.33
C GLU A 92 2.68 10.43 8.78
N VAL A 93 3.21 9.89 7.70
CA VAL A 93 2.64 8.75 6.98
C VAL A 93 3.52 7.50 6.96
N VAL A 94 4.68 7.56 7.62
CA VAL A 94 5.52 6.38 7.87
C VAL A 94 5.43 6.05 9.36
N ALA A 95 4.86 4.90 9.67
CA ALA A 95 4.73 4.40 11.03
C ALA A 95 4.82 2.87 11.03
N ASP A 96 5.11 2.28 12.17
CA ASP A 96 5.14 0.82 12.34
C ASP A 96 6.04 0.08 11.32
N GLY A 97 7.01 0.80 10.72
CA GLY A 97 7.96 0.26 9.76
C GLY A 97 7.46 0.18 8.33
N TYR A 98 6.40 0.90 7.97
CA TYR A 98 5.92 0.96 6.59
C TYR A 98 5.23 2.30 6.26
N PHE A 99 5.05 2.55 4.98
CA PHE A 99 4.36 3.73 4.47
C PHE A 99 2.86 3.43 4.33
N HIS A 100 2.00 4.22 5.01
CA HIS A 100 0.54 4.02 5.08
C HIS A 100 -0.18 4.66 3.88
N GLU A 101 0.11 4.21 2.66
CA GLU A 101 -0.24 4.86 1.39
C GLU A 101 -1.73 5.05 1.09
N SER A 102 -2.62 4.32 1.73
CA SER A 102 -4.07 4.41 1.47
C SER A 102 -4.91 4.54 2.73
N GLU A 103 -4.30 4.86 3.86
CA GLU A 103 -5.00 4.92 5.14
C GLU A 103 -5.71 6.26 5.35
N PHE A 104 -5.08 7.36 4.93
CA PHE A 104 -5.58 8.71 5.18
C PHE A 104 -6.50 9.23 4.07
N ARG A 105 -6.26 8.87 2.83
CA ARG A 105 -7.12 9.18 1.69
C ARG A 105 -7.00 8.14 0.58
N SER A 106 -7.96 8.12 -0.35
CA SER A 106 -8.03 7.15 -1.44
C SER A 106 -7.05 7.44 -2.60
N ALA A 107 -6.51 8.65 -2.70
CA ALA A 107 -5.54 9.02 -3.73
C ALA A 107 -4.12 8.85 -3.20
N PRO A 108 -3.15 8.54 -4.04
CA PRO A 108 -1.74 8.54 -3.66
C PRO A 108 -1.32 9.91 -3.11
N TYR A 109 -0.51 9.94 -2.08
CA TYR A 109 -0.02 11.15 -1.45
C TYR A 109 1.49 11.12 -1.18
N PHE A 110 2.21 10.14 -1.70
CA PHE A 110 3.66 10.14 -1.65
C PHE A 110 4.23 10.65 -2.99
N ASP A 111 5.15 11.57 -2.91
CA ASP A 111 5.88 12.16 -4.03
C ASP A 111 7.39 11.97 -3.88
N VAL A 112 7.82 11.18 -2.89
CA VAL A 112 9.22 10.86 -2.64
C VAL A 112 9.75 9.88 -3.68
N GLN A 113 10.90 10.23 -4.27
CA GLN A 113 11.61 9.33 -5.17
C GLN A 113 12.45 8.34 -4.36
N ILE A 114 12.04 7.06 -4.38
CA ILE A 114 12.78 5.98 -3.73
C ILE A 114 13.92 5.46 -4.60
N ASP A 115 14.90 4.84 -3.97
CA ASP A 115 16.04 4.22 -4.66
C ASP A 115 15.60 3.06 -5.58
N GLY A 116 16.36 2.83 -6.63
CA GLY A 116 16.07 1.78 -7.61
C GLY A 116 15.06 2.17 -8.69
N ILE A 117 14.40 3.35 -8.57
CA ILE A 117 13.52 3.89 -9.61
C ILE A 117 14.28 4.90 -10.47
N THR A 118 14.24 4.72 -11.79
CA THR A 118 14.79 5.65 -12.75
C THR A 118 13.66 6.37 -13.49
N LEU A 119 13.59 7.68 -13.36
CA LEU A 119 12.67 8.50 -14.13
C LEU A 119 13.15 8.59 -15.59
N LEU A 120 12.34 8.11 -16.52
CA LEU A 120 12.68 8.12 -17.94
C LEU A 120 12.46 9.49 -18.60
N ASN A 121 11.55 10.29 -18.04
CA ASN A 121 11.29 11.64 -18.50
C ASN A 121 11.04 12.55 -17.28
N THR A 122 11.94 13.50 -17.09
CA THR A 122 11.88 14.49 -16.00
C THR A 122 11.45 15.87 -16.46
N ALA A 123 11.11 16.02 -17.75
CA ALA A 123 10.61 17.26 -18.31
C ALA A 123 9.08 17.31 -18.24
N PHE A 124 8.57 18.02 -17.26
CA PHE A 124 7.18 18.41 -17.17
C PHE A 124 7.09 19.94 -17.26
#